data_2e34dc67b8391a71712095a8b114a657
#
_entry.id   2e34dc67b8391a71712095a8b114a657
#
_cell.length_a   1.000
_cell.length_b   1.000
_cell.length_c   1.000
_cell.angle_alpha   90.00
_cell.angle_beta   90.00
_cell.angle_gamma   90.00
#
_symmetry.space_group_name_H-M   'P 1'
#
loop_
_entity.id
_entity.type
_entity.pdbx_description
1 polymer ?
#
loop_
_entity_poly.entity_id
_entity_poly.type
_entity_poly.pdbx_seq_one_letter_code
_entity_poly.pdbx_strand_id
1 'polypeptide(L)'
;MIAKPVPRVVERAEKRRLRQRMQRDVYWLVTARDGRKCRACAASADPAALDSLKRGHHHHVRFRSRGGDNSTVNLVLLCALCHSAVHVTRELTITGNADSTLTMARDGRICHG
;
A
#
# COMPACT_ATOMS: atom_id res chain seq x y z
N MET A 1 10.73 44.31 1.24
CA MET A 1 9.64 43.93 2.17
C MET A 1 9.88 42.49 2.64
N ILE A 2 10.12 42.36 3.91
CA ILE A 2 10.38 41.04 4.49
C ILE A 2 9.04 40.40 4.79
N ALA A 3 8.78 39.21 4.19
CA ALA A 3 7.56 38.46 4.46
C ALA A 3 7.55 38.00 5.93
N LYS A 4 6.39 38.12 6.56
CA LYS A 4 6.22 37.59 7.92
C LYS A 4 6.38 36.07 7.91
N PRO A 5 7.09 35.49 8.91
CA PRO A 5 7.18 34.03 8.97
C PRO A 5 5.80 33.41 9.18
N VAL A 6 5.54 32.30 8.49
CA VAL A 6 4.29 31.53 8.61
C VAL A 6 4.21 30.91 10.01
N PRO A 7 3.09 31.04 10.73
CA PRO A 7 2.94 30.39 12.03
C PRO A 7 3.18 28.87 11.95
N ARG A 8 3.81 28.29 12.98
CA ARG A 8 4.15 26.86 13.01
C ARG A 8 2.93 25.95 12.81
N VAL A 9 1.76 26.36 13.29
CA VAL A 9 0.52 25.58 13.12
C VAL A 9 0.13 25.48 11.66
N VAL A 10 0.19 26.59 10.91
CA VAL A 10 -0.10 26.61 9.47
C VAL A 10 0.94 25.81 8.70
N GLU A 11 2.21 25.95 9.05
CA GLU A 11 3.30 25.20 8.43
C GLU A 11 3.13 23.68 8.61
N ARG A 12 2.77 23.24 9.82
CA ARG A 12 2.50 21.82 10.10
C ARG A 12 1.31 21.31 9.29
N ALA A 13 0.24 22.11 9.18
CA ALA A 13 -0.94 21.74 8.39
C ALA A 13 -0.60 21.61 6.91
N GLU A 14 0.20 22.53 6.37
CA GLU A 14 0.65 22.49 4.98
C GLU A 14 1.51 21.27 4.69
N LYS A 15 2.48 20.97 5.56
CA LYS A 15 3.34 19.79 5.45
C LYS A 15 2.52 18.50 5.49
N ARG A 16 1.50 18.44 6.35
CA ARG A 16 0.60 17.30 6.44
C ARG A 16 -0.22 17.10 5.18
N ARG A 17 -0.77 18.19 4.61
CA ARG A 17 -1.52 18.15 3.35
C ARG A 17 -0.65 17.67 2.20
N LEU A 18 0.58 18.15 2.12
CA LEU A 18 1.54 17.74 1.09
C LEU A 18 1.85 16.25 1.21
N ARG A 19 2.12 15.75 2.42
CA ARG A 19 2.36 14.31 2.64
C ARG A 19 1.17 13.47 2.24
N GLN A 20 -0.05 13.89 2.59
CA GLN A 20 -1.28 13.18 2.22
C GLN A 20 -1.49 13.15 0.71
N ARG A 21 -1.18 14.25 0.01
CA ARG A 21 -1.25 14.31 -1.45
C ARG A 21 -0.25 13.37 -2.09
N MET A 22 1.00 13.40 -1.65
CA MET A 22 2.04 12.51 -2.16
C MET A 22 1.68 11.04 -1.93
N GLN A 23 1.12 10.72 -0.77
CA GLN A 23 0.64 9.38 -0.44
C GLN A 23 -0.48 8.94 -1.38
N ARG A 24 -1.45 9.80 -1.67
CA ARG A 24 -2.53 9.48 -2.62
C ARG A 24 -1.98 9.23 -4.02
N ASP A 25 -1.00 10.02 -4.46
CA ASP A 25 -0.37 9.84 -5.77
C ASP A 25 0.34 8.49 -5.86
N VAL A 26 1.07 8.10 -4.82
CA VAL A 26 1.72 6.79 -4.75
C VAL A 26 0.69 5.67 -4.77
N TYR A 27 -0.39 5.78 -4.02
CA TYR A 27 -1.47 4.79 -4.01
C TYR A 27 -2.11 4.60 -5.40
N TRP A 28 -2.31 5.68 -6.14
CA TRP A 28 -2.82 5.59 -7.51
C TRP A 28 -1.82 4.94 -8.46
N LEU A 29 -0.54 5.22 -8.31
CA LEU A 29 0.51 4.56 -9.09
C LEU A 29 0.54 3.05 -8.82
N VAL A 30 0.44 2.65 -7.57
CA VAL A 30 0.37 1.23 -7.17
C VAL A 30 -0.89 0.57 -7.74
N THR A 31 -2.03 1.24 -7.63
CA THR A 31 -3.30 0.75 -8.16
C THR A 31 -3.23 0.53 -9.67
N ALA A 32 -2.64 1.48 -10.41
CA ALA A 32 -2.48 1.38 -11.86
C ALA A 32 -1.50 0.26 -12.23
N ARG A 33 -0.37 0.16 -11.54
CA ARG A 33 0.63 -0.91 -11.77
C ARG A 33 0.01 -2.29 -11.57
N ASP A 34 -0.76 -2.46 -10.51
CA ASP A 34 -1.33 -3.75 -10.13
C ASP A 34 -2.67 -4.03 -10.85
N GLY A 35 -3.15 -3.08 -11.66
CA GLY A 35 -4.33 -3.27 -12.53
C GLY A 35 -5.65 -3.43 -11.78
N ARG A 36 -5.77 -2.86 -10.58
CA ARG A 36 -6.94 -2.99 -9.69
C ARG A 36 -7.25 -4.44 -9.34
N LYS A 37 -6.22 -5.25 -9.28
CA LYS A 37 -6.30 -6.67 -8.94
C LYS A 37 -5.36 -7.00 -7.80
N CYS A 38 -5.74 -7.98 -7.01
CA CYS A 38 -4.89 -8.50 -5.94
C CYS A 38 -3.62 -9.13 -6.53
N ARG A 39 -2.46 -8.70 -6.05
CA ARG A 39 -1.18 -9.27 -6.49
C ARG A 39 -1.02 -10.73 -6.08
N ALA A 40 -1.72 -11.19 -5.05
CA ALA A 40 -1.60 -12.55 -4.54
C ALA A 40 -2.55 -13.53 -5.21
N CYS A 41 -3.80 -13.16 -5.46
CA CYS A 41 -4.82 -14.08 -6.01
C CYS A 41 -5.45 -13.62 -7.32
N ALA A 42 -5.11 -12.46 -7.82
CA ALA A 42 -5.63 -11.82 -9.04
C ALA A 42 -7.14 -11.49 -8.98
N ALA A 43 -7.78 -11.60 -7.83
CA ALA A 43 -9.16 -11.17 -7.67
C ALA A 43 -9.28 -9.65 -7.77
N SER A 44 -10.47 -9.16 -8.08
CA SER A 44 -10.73 -7.72 -8.11
C SER A 44 -10.41 -7.09 -6.76
N ALA A 45 -9.65 -6.00 -6.78
CA ALA A 45 -9.20 -5.29 -5.58
C ALA A 45 -9.14 -3.79 -5.86
N ASP A 46 -10.29 -3.19 -6.15
CA ASP A 46 -10.39 -1.76 -6.43
C ASP A 46 -10.46 -0.97 -5.13
N PRO A 47 -9.51 -0.05 -4.85
CA PRO A 47 -9.57 0.79 -3.65
C PRO A 47 -10.84 1.65 -3.55
N ALA A 48 -11.47 1.96 -4.68
CA ALA A 48 -12.70 2.76 -4.74
C ALA A 48 -13.97 1.91 -4.66
N ALA A 49 -13.88 0.59 -4.56
CA ALA A 49 -15.06 -0.27 -4.51
C ALA A 49 -15.88 -0.03 -3.24
N LEU A 50 -17.20 0.04 -3.39
CA LEU A 50 -18.11 0.17 -2.27
C LEU A 50 -18.29 -1.14 -1.50
N ASP A 51 -18.24 -2.27 -2.23
CA ASP A 51 -18.28 -3.59 -1.61
C ASP A 51 -16.97 -3.88 -0.90
N SER A 52 -17.05 -4.12 0.41
CA SER A 52 -15.87 -4.35 1.24
C SER A 52 -15.06 -5.59 0.82
N LEU A 53 -15.70 -6.60 0.24
CA LEU A 53 -15.01 -7.80 -0.25
C LEU A 53 -14.23 -7.54 -1.54
N LYS A 54 -14.66 -6.55 -2.34
CA LYS A 54 -14.00 -6.18 -3.60
C LYS A 54 -13.05 -5.01 -3.43
N ARG A 55 -13.00 -4.41 -2.23
CA ARG A 55 -12.14 -3.25 -1.96
C ARG A 55 -10.70 -3.67 -1.87
N GLY A 56 -9.84 -2.96 -2.61
CA GLY A 56 -8.40 -3.14 -2.56
C GLY A 56 -7.77 -2.43 -1.37
N HIS A 57 -6.71 -3.03 -0.85
CA HIS A 57 -5.92 -2.49 0.25
C HIS A 57 -4.47 -2.35 -0.19
N HIS A 58 -3.87 -1.19 0.08
CA HIS A 58 -2.45 -0.97 -0.17
C HIS A 58 -1.66 -1.53 1.01
N HIS A 59 -1.01 -2.66 0.78
CA HIS A 59 -0.26 -3.38 1.80
C HIS A 59 1.22 -3.02 1.74
N HIS A 60 1.82 -2.72 2.91
CA HIS A 60 3.25 -2.50 3.04
C HIS A 60 3.97 -3.84 3.08
N VAL A 61 4.81 -4.12 2.08
CA VAL A 61 5.61 -5.36 2.02
C VAL A 61 6.51 -5.44 3.24
N ARG A 62 7.27 -4.39 3.52
CA ARG A 62 7.94 -4.21 4.79
C ARG A 62 7.05 -3.35 5.68
N PHE A 63 6.64 -3.86 6.82
CA PHE A 63 5.70 -3.17 7.70
C PHE A 63 6.25 -1.83 8.18
N ARG A 64 5.38 -0.84 8.32
CA ARG A 64 5.75 0.49 8.82
C ARG A 64 6.43 0.41 10.18
N SER A 65 5.97 -0.47 11.06
CA SER A 65 6.57 -0.72 12.38
C SER A 65 8.01 -1.23 12.30
N ARG A 66 8.44 -1.73 11.15
CA ARG A 66 9.80 -2.23 10.89
C ARG A 66 10.59 -1.34 9.93
N GLY A 67 10.18 -0.07 9.80
CA GLY A 67 10.86 0.91 8.95
C GLY A 67 10.44 0.89 7.49
N GLY A 68 9.35 0.23 7.15
CA GLY A 68 8.79 0.25 5.79
C GLY A 68 8.26 1.63 5.43
N ASP A 69 8.55 2.09 4.21
CA ASP A 69 8.10 3.38 3.70
C ASP A 69 6.86 3.27 2.81
N ASN A 70 6.40 4.40 2.29
CA ASN A 70 5.24 4.50 1.40
C ASN A 70 5.66 4.61 -0.08
N SER A 71 6.78 4.01 -0.46
CA SER A 71 7.21 3.99 -1.86
C SER A 71 6.50 2.89 -2.65
N THR A 72 6.48 3.02 -3.97
CA THR A 72 5.88 2.03 -4.87
C THR A 72 6.54 0.66 -4.73
N VAL A 73 7.83 0.61 -4.44
CA VAL A 73 8.56 -0.64 -4.27
C VAL A 73 8.13 -1.42 -3.03
N ASN A 74 7.54 -0.73 -2.05
CA ASN A 74 7.10 -1.32 -0.77
C ASN A 74 5.58 -1.48 -0.66
N LEU A 75 4.82 -1.10 -1.67
CA LEU A 75 3.36 -1.18 -1.64
C LEU A 75 2.85 -2.14 -2.71
N VAL A 76 1.93 -3.00 -2.32
CA VAL A 76 1.20 -3.90 -3.21
C VAL A 76 -0.28 -3.80 -2.95
N LEU A 77 -1.07 -4.02 -3.98
CA LEU A 77 -2.52 -4.06 -3.86
C LEU A 77 -2.97 -5.47 -3.52
N LEU A 78 -3.73 -5.61 -2.45
CA LEU A 78 -4.30 -6.88 -2.01
C LEU A 78 -5.81 -6.76 -1.85
N CYS A 79 -6.53 -7.85 -2.12
CA CYS A 79 -7.95 -7.93 -1.76
C CYS A 79 -8.11 -8.12 -0.24
N ALA A 80 -9.33 -7.94 0.26
CA ALA A 80 -9.59 -8.02 1.69
C ALA A 80 -9.20 -9.39 2.27
N LEU A 81 -9.45 -10.49 1.56
CA LEU A 81 -9.11 -11.83 2.02
C LEU A 81 -7.60 -12.05 2.11
N CYS A 82 -6.84 -11.64 1.08
CA CYS A 82 -5.38 -11.79 1.10
C CYS A 82 -4.73 -10.86 2.13
N HIS A 83 -5.25 -9.65 2.29
CA HIS A 83 -4.78 -8.73 3.32
C HIS A 83 -5.01 -9.29 4.72
N SER A 84 -6.18 -9.90 4.95
CA SER A 84 -6.47 -10.64 6.17
C SER A 84 -5.55 -11.85 6.36
N ALA A 85 -5.22 -12.54 5.28
CA ALA A 85 -4.32 -13.69 5.33
C ALA A 85 -2.89 -13.30 5.74
N VAL A 86 -2.47 -12.07 5.46
CA VAL A 86 -1.17 -11.56 5.94
C VAL A 86 -1.23 -11.17 7.42
N HIS A 87 -2.26 -10.43 7.81
CA HIS A 87 -2.29 -9.76 9.12
C HIS A 87 -3.00 -10.55 10.22
N VAL A 88 -4.00 -11.36 9.87
CA VAL A 88 -4.84 -12.05 10.84
C VAL A 88 -4.47 -13.53 10.94
N THR A 89 -4.65 -14.28 9.85
CA THR A 89 -4.38 -15.72 9.86
C THR A 89 -2.91 -16.05 9.66
N ARG A 90 -2.14 -15.12 9.11
CA ARG A 90 -0.71 -15.25 8.81
C ARG A 90 -0.39 -16.41 7.85
N GLU A 91 -1.34 -16.81 7.06
CA GLU A 91 -1.17 -17.85 6.04
C GLU A 91 -0.36 -17.36 4.85
N LEU A 92 -0.38 -16.05 4.59
CA LEU A 92 0.30 -15.43 3.46
C LEU A 92 1.43 -14.53 3.96
N THR A 93 2.63 -14.73 3.40
CA THR A 93 3.78 -13.85 3.60
C THR A 93 4.19 -13.25 2.27
N ILE A 94 4.54 -11.95 2.29
CA ILE A 94 4.96 -11.20 1.11
C ILE A 94 6.26 -10.50 1.44
N THR A 95 7.29 -10.72 0.63
CA THR A 95 8.59 -10.09 0.79
C THR A 95 9.14 -9.64 -0.56
N GLY A 96 10.12 -8.76 -0.55
CA GLY A 96 10.83 -8.34 -1.74
C GLY A 96 10.45 -6.95 -2.20
N ASN A 97 10.53 -6.73 -3.51
CA ASN A 97 10.34 -5.43 -4.16
C ASN A 97 9.11 -5.49 -5.07
N ALA A 98 8.12 -4.66 -4.80
CA ALA A 98 6.85 -4.68 -5.52
C ALA A 98 6.96 -4.27 -6.99
N ASP A 99 7.99 -3.49 -7.37
CA ASP A 99 8.20 -3.07 -8.76
C ASP A 99 9.03 -4.09 -9.57
N SER A 100 9.67 -5.05 -8.93
CA SER A 100 10.53 -6.01 -9.63
C SER A 100 10.25 -7.45 -9.19
N THR A 101 10.75 -7.85 -8.02
CA THR A 101 10.70 -9.23 -7.57
C THR A 101 10.00 -9.34 -6.23
N LEU A 102 8.76 -9.82 -6.24
CA LEU A 102 8.03 -10.18 -5.04
C LEU A 102 8.11 -11.68 -4.82
N THR A 103 8.28 -12.06 -3.56
CA THR A 103 8.15 -13.44 -3.12
C THR A 103 6.90 -13.55 -2.24
N MET A 104 6.00 -14.43 -2.62
CA MET A 104 4.79 -14.72 -1.86
C MET A 104 4.79 -16.17 -1.46
N ALA A 105 4.54 -16.44 -0.18
CA ALA A 105 4.44 -17.80 0.34
C ALA A 105 3.12 -17.95 1.07
N ARG A 106 2.38 -18.98 0.75
CA ARG A 106 1.13 -19.33 1.43
C ARG A 106 1.33 -20.67 2.14
N ASP A 107 1.12 -20.67 3.46
CA ASP A 107 1.33 -21.85 4.32
C ASP A 107 2.74 -22.47 4.14
N GLY A 108 3.76 -21.60 4.00
CA GLY A 108 5.13 -22.00 3.80
C GLY A 108 5.49 -22.44 2.39
N ARG A 109 4.55 -22.40 1.44
CA ARG A 109 4.78 -22.73 0.04
C ARG A 109 4.84 -21.47 -0.82
N ILE A 110 5.84 -21.40 -1.70
CA ILE A 110 6.00 -20.24 -2.60
C ILE A 110 4.87 -20.25 -3.62
N CYS A 111 4.18 -19.11 -3.72
CA CYS A 111 3.14 -18.88 -4.72
C CYS A 111 3.75 -18.15 -5.91
N HIS A 112 3.48 -18.65 -7.11
CA HIS A 112 3.80 -17.96 -8.36
C HIS A 112 2.55 -17.15 -8.74
N GLY A 113 2.61 -15.87 -8.44
CA GLY A 113 1.52 -14.95 -8.75
C GLY A 113 1.72 -14.28 -10.09
#